data_e7dfd2632fbe0ac40b0799fd73ac423f
#
_entry.id   e7dfd2632fbe0ac40b0799fd73ac423f
#
_cell.length_a   1.000
_cell.length_b   1.000
_cell.length_c   1.000
_cell.angle_alpha   90.00
_cell.angle_beta   90.00
_cell.angle_gamma   90.00
#
_symmetry.space_group_name_H-M   'P 1'
#
loop_
_entity.id
_entity.type
_entity.pdbx_description
1 polymer ?
#
loop_
_entity_poly.entity_id
_entity_poly.type
_entity_poly.pdbx_seq_one_letter_code
_entity_poly.pdbx_strand_id
1 'polypeptide(L)'
;LAAAVAFCGINLACASAAGGAGERGYSYAVVAAEKTLRHPGWKNVVEALRAKHSAKIFTYDRGIEGHEHPGLKGLQTALTEMRPDFVCFVALPEELAAAVRVQAKTREGRELEMPFCGIFYHEAVVLMRSLGAGPFEYAQWAILTGASPDDAMRIISAEPLSVRAGLSHVGSGWLDEMDLGVSFSEGTQGEKWVKMPDSEKKEVEGPKDTTEQYVQALNSNKVDMISSSGHATENDWEMGYNYKNGKIVIASLLKKLPEPVRKKFQKIAADPRFGKGISKLFGLDASGEIYPLTTNNPKIYYAVGNCLIGRVSGDDCMLLGWIHHGAMQFFGHVGVQLRSCYAWGIAEYFLQLQGRFTFAEAVWLNRQALYLEESRMNEQELQQKYLCCRNSQPLQVHGRLLWETAVLYGDPAWEARLHPVREPLYDQSMESRVLPDGREEITFTVTMRRESLPTRPAAFLLPPAKVSDIEVTEGPENLVVADNFALIPFWNAGDPTP
;
A
#
# COMPACT_ATOMS: atom_id res chain seq x y z
N LEU A 1 30.18 -5.36 18.94
CA LEU A 1 29.77 -4.07 18.34
C LEU A 1 28.82 -3.41 19.35
N ALA A 2 29.16 -2.19 19.82
CA ALA A 2 28.35 -1.46 20.78
C ALA A 2 27.05 -1.04 20.09
N ALA A 3 25.90 -1.44 20.64
CA ALA A 3 24.61 -0.98 20.19
C ALA A 3 24.55 0.55 20.34
N ALA A 4 24.33 1.27 19.25
CA ALA A 4 24.03 2.68 19.30
C ALA A 4 22.64 2.83 19.93
N VAL A 5 22.59 3.35 21.15
CA VAL A 5 21.34 3.73 21.82
C VAL A 5 21.11 5.20 21.48
N ALA A 6 20.10 5.50 20.70
CA ALA A 6 19.68 6.89 20.48
C ALA A 6 18.67 7.27 21.58
N PHE A 7 19.01 8.19 22.45
CA PHE A 7 18.08 8.84 23.36
C PHE A 7 17.57 10.13 22.70
N CYS A 8 16.29 10.37 22.75
CA CYS A 8 15.71 11.59 22.28
C CYS A 8 14.68 12.10 23.31
N GLY A 9 14.96 13.23 23.91
CA GLY A 9 14.01 13.94 24.81
C GLY A 9 13.22 14.97 23.99
N ILE A 10 11.91 14.92 24.04
CA ILE A 10 11.02 15.86 23.35
C ILE A 10 10.05 16.43 24.36
N ASN A 11 10.02 17.76 24.47
CA ASN A 11 9.00 18.44 25.24
C ASN A 11 7.80 18.76 24.36
N LEU A 12 6.64 18.25 24.73
CA LEU A 12 5.39 18.47 24.02
C LEU A 12 4.43 19.26 24.89
N ALA A 13 3.87 20.33 24.36
CA ALA A 13 2.71 20.97 24.99
C ALA A 13 1.45 20.23 24.54
N CYS A 14 0.89 19.39 25.42
CA CYS A 14 -0.41 18.76 25.16
C CYS A 14 -1.52 19.76 25.44
N ALA A 15 -2.17 20.29 24.41
CA ALA A 15 -3.48 20.86 24.55
C ALA A 15 -4.49 19.72 24.72
N SER A 16 -4.92 19.46 25.95
CA SER A 16 -6.01 18.54 26.25
C SER A 16 -7.30 19.02 25.56
N ALA A 17 -7.54 18.58 24.33
CA ALA A 17 -8.83 18.75 23.70
C ALA A 17 -9.77 17.66 24.24
N ALA A 18 -10.55 18.05 25.25
CA ALA A 18 -11.75 17.30 25.66
C ALA A 18 -12.77 17.34 24.51
N GLY A 19 -12.63 16.42 23.57
CA GLY A 19 -13.57 16.22 22.46
C GLY A 19 -13.88 14.73 22.36
N GLY A 20 -15.14 14.35 22.63
CA GLY A 20 -15.65 13.01 22.73
C GLY A 20 -15.07 12.04 21.71
N ALA A 21 -14.07 11.30 22.13
CA ALA A 21 -13.62 10.11 21.46
C ALA A 21 -14.71 9.04 21.66
N GLY A 22 -15.26 8.53 20.58
CA GLY A 22 -16.04 7.30 20.64
C GLY A 22 -15.23 6.19 21.32
N GLU A 23 -15.88 5.14 21.78
CA GLU A 23 -15.29 4.02 22.54
C GLU A 23 -13.99 3.41 21.95
N ARG A 24 -13.57 3.74 20.71
CA ARG A 24 -12.38 3.21 20.02
C ARG A 24 -11.14 4.09 20.07
N GLY A 25 -11.20 5.27 20.62
CA GLY A 25 -10.03 6.13 20.86
C GLY A 25 -9.39 6.79 19.62
N TYR A 26 -9.98 6.68 18.41
CA TYR A 26 -9.51 7.34 17.19
C TYR A 26 -10.65 8.02 16.41
N SER A 27 -10.30 8.99 15.57
CA SER A 27 -11.22 9.69 14.69
C SER A 27 -11.10 9.19 13.24
N TYR A 28 -12.27 9.02 12.57
CA TYR A 28 -12.31 8.43 11.24
C TYR A 28 -13.20 9.26 10.29
N ALA A 29 -12.67 9.59 9.11
CA ALA A 29 -13.41 10.27 8.05
C ALA A 29 -13.67 9.33 6.88
N VAL A 30 -14.91 9.26 6.43
CA VAL A 30 -15.29 8.61 5.17
C VAL A 30 -15.53 9.70 4.13
N VAL A 31 -14.82 9.64 3.03
CA VAL A 31 -14.93 10.59 1.91
C VAL A 31 -15.54 9.88 0.71
N ALA A 32 -16.66 10.39 0.18
CA ALA A 32 -17.32 9.80 -0.97
C ALA A 32 -17.90 10.89 -1.89
N ALA A 33 -17.90 10.65 -3.21
CA ALA A 33 -18.59 11.54 -4.12
C ALA A 33 -20.12 11.45 -3.93
N GLU A 34 -20.85 12.53 -4.20
CA GLU A 34 -22.32 12.49 -4.22
C GLU A 34 -22.85 11.43 -5.20
N LYS A 35 -22.17 11.21 -6.32
CA LYS A 35 -22.50 10.15 -7.27
C LYS A 35 -22.42 8.77 -6.63
N THR A 36 -21.40 8.50 -5.83
CA THR A 36 -21.23 7.24 -5.08
C THR A 36 -22.40 7.01 -4.13
N LEU A 37 -22.86 8.05 -3.43
CA LEU A 37 -24.01 7.98 -2.52
C LEU A 37 -25.36 7.81 -3.24
N ARG A 38 -25.47 8.18 -4.52
CA ARG A 38 -26.68 7.93 -5.33
C ARG A 38 -26.82 6.47 -5.75
N HIS A 39 -25.73 5.70 -5.73
CA HIS A 39 -25.76 4.28 -6.06
C HIS A 39 -26.13 3.48 -4.80
N PRO A 40 -27.30 2.78 -4.74
CA PRO A 40 -27.82 2.19 -3.49
C PRO A 40 -26.83 1.24 -2.81
N GLY A 41 -26.17 0.36 -3.58
CA GLY A 41 -25.18 -0.60 -3.02
C GLY A 41 -23.96 0.11 -2.42
N TRP A 42 -23.43 1.12 -3.08
CA TRP A 42 -22.27 1.87 -2.58
C TRP A 42 -22.63 2.81 -1.43
N LYS A 43 -23.86 3.34 -1.39
CA LYS A 43 -24.37 4.04 -0.21
C LYS A 43 -24.34 3.13 1.02
N ASN A 44 -24.76 1.87 0.88
CA ASN A 44 -24.70 0.90 1.98
C ASN A 44 -23.25 0.64 2.43
N VAL A 45 -22.29 0.59 1.51
CA VAL A 45 -20.85 0.49 1.83
C VAL A 45 -20.41 1.68 2.69
N VAL A 46 -20.73 2.91 2.28
CA VAL A 46 -20.39 4.13 3.04
C VAL A 46 -21.00 4.12 4.43
N GLU A 47 -22.29 3.76 4.54
CA GLU A 47 -22.98 3.69 5.84
C GLU A 47 -22.45 2.56 6.74
N ALA A 48 -22.07 1.41 6.17
CA ALA A 48 -21.46 0.32 6.92
C ALA A 48 -20.09 0.73 7.49
N LEU A 49 -19.25 1.39 6.66
CA LEU A 49 -17.95 1.90 7.11
C LEU A 49 -18.11 2.98 8.19
N ARG A 50 -19.09 3.91 8.00
CA ARG A 50 -19.45 4.90 9.00
C ARG A 50 -19.85 4.24 10.33
N ALA A 51 -20.70 3.23 10.29
CA ALA A 51 -21.17 2.53 11.49
C ALA A 51 -20.03 1.77 12.18
N LYS A 52 -19.16 1.08 11.39
CA LYS A 52 -18.01 0.32 11.91
C LYS A 52 -17.06 1.20 12.73
N HIS A 53 -16.76 2.42 12.26
CA HIS A 53 -15.76 3.30 12.84
C HIS A 53 -16.34 4.51 13.59
N SER A 54 -17.66 4.63 13.73
CA SER A 54 -18.33 5.85 14.22
C SER A 54 -17.88 7.10 13.44
N ALA A 55 -17.67 6.94 12.13
CA ALA A 55 -17.02 7.89 11.25
C ALA A 55 -17.92 9.08 10.88
N LYS A 56 -17.29 10.22 10.55
CA LYS A 56 -17.95 11.35 9.91
C LYS A 56 -17.86 11.19 8.39
N ILE A 57 -18.97 11.39 7.68
CA ILE A 57 -19.02 11.36 6.22
C ILE A 57 -18.77 12.76 5.68
N PHE A 58 -17.90 12.86 4.68
CA PHE A 58 -17.63 14.04 3.88
C PHE A 58 -17.97 13.76 2.43
N THR A 59 -18.71 14.66 1.80
CA THR A 59 -19.13 14.50 0.41
C THR A 59 -18.55 15.60 -0.46
N TYR A 60 -18.31 15.27 -1.71
CA TYR A 60 -17.87 16.20 -2.72
C TYR A 60 -18.63 15.94 -4.04
N ASP A 61 -18.82 16.98 -4.81
CA ASP A 61 -19.34 16.86 -6.17
C ASP A 61 -18.15 16.77 -7.15
N ARG A 62 -18.09 15.64 -7.86
CA ARG A 62 -17.09 15.44 -8.90
C ARG A 62 -17.63 15.96 -10.21
N GLY A 63 -17.22 17.17 -10.60
CA GLY A 63 -17.48 17.68 -11.95
C GLY A 63 -16.87 16.75 -13.01
N ILE A 64 -17.63 16.41 -14.04
CA ILE A 64 -17.20 15.51 -15.12
C ILE A 64 -16.28 16.24 -16.11
N GLU A 65 -16.26 17.55 -16.11
CA GLU A 65 -15.56 18.37 -17.09
C GLU A 65 -14.46 19.22 -16.43
N GLY A 66 -13.21 18.91 -16.76
CA GLY A 66 -12.07 19.75 -16.46
C GLY A 66 -10.93 19.06 -15.73
N HIS A 67 -9.73 19.57 -15.93
CA HIS A 67 -8.46 19.07 -15.39
C HIS A 67 -8.29 19.32 -13.88
N GLU A 68 -9.26 19.87 -13.21
CA GLU A 68 -9.29 20.06 -11.77
C GLU A 68 -10.48 19.32 -11.18
N HIS A 69 -10.25 18.57 -10.07
CA HIS A 69 -11.31 18.05 -9.23
C HIS A 69 -11.56 19.04 -8.09
N PRO A 70 -12.42 20.05 -8.28
CA PRO A 70 -12.67 21.07 -7.26
C PRO A 70 -13.25 20.45 -5.97
N GLY A 71 -13.84 19.27 -6.08
CA GLY A 71 -14.47 18.58 -4.95
C GLY A 71 -13.52 18.17 -3.84
N LEU A 72 -12.45 17.44 -4.13
CA LEU A 72 -11.50 17.00 -3.09
C LEU A 72 -10.80 18.19 -2.42
N LYS A 73 -10.40 19.20 -3.19
CA LYS A 73 -9.82 20.42 -2.65
C LYS A 73 -10.78 21.15 -1.70
N GLY A 74 -12.09 21.16 -2.00
CA GLY A 74 -13.12 21.76 -1.14
C GLY A 74 -13.24 21.11 0.24
N LEU A 75 -12.76 19.87 0.40
CA LEU A 75 -12.78 19.17 1.68
C LEU A 75 -11.65 19.57 2.64
N GLN A 76 -10.63 20.27 2.17
CA GLN A 76 -9.44 20.60 2.97
C GLN A 76 -9.80 21.26 4.30
N THR A 77 -10.61 22.32 4.30
CA THR A 77 -11.00 23.05 5.51
C THR A 77 -11.72 22.13 6.50
N ALA A 78 -12.72 21.39 6.05
CA ALA A 78 -13.53 20.52 6.91
C ALA A 78 -12.73 19.35 7.50
N LEU A 79 -11.78 18.79 6.75
CA LEU A 79 -10.88 17.74 7.24
C LEU A 79 -9.81 18.31 8.16
N THR A 80 -9.28 19.51 7.88
CA THR A 80 -8.35 20.22 8.79
C THR A 80 -9.01 20.51 10.14
N GLU A 81 -10.27 20.93 10.16
CA GLU A 81 -11.03 21.16 11.39
C GLU A 81 -11.28 19.85 12.18
N MET A 82 -11.59 18.76 11.46
CA MET A 82 -11.82 17.47 12.11
C MET A 82 -10.54 16.83 12.61
N ARG A 83 -9.42 16.99 11.88
CA ARG A 83 -8.12 16.34 12.13
C ARG A 83 -8.26 14.83 12.32
N PRO A 84 -8.71 14.08 11.29
CA PRO A 84 -8.95 12.65 11.43
C PRO A 84 -7.64 11.86 11.56
N ASP A 85 -7.66 10.77 12.31
CA ASP A 85 -6.56 9.79 12.35
C ASP A 85 -6.56 8.91 11.10
N PHE A 86 -7.77 8.59 10.61
CA PHE A 86 -7.96 7.79 9.40
C PHE A 86 -8.87 8.48 8.39
N VAL A 87 -8.53 8.36 7.11
CA VAL A 87 -9.37 8.81 5.99
C VAL A 87 -9.55 7.66 5.00
N CYS A 88 -10.79 7.28 4.74
CA CYS A 88 -11.11 6.30 3.72
C CYS A 88 -11.92 6.93 2.59
N PHE A 89 -11.35 6.92 1.39
CA PHE A 89 -12.03 7.36 0.18
C PHE A 89 -12.83 6.20 -0.39
N VAL A 90 -14.15 6.27 -0.35
CA VAL A 90 -15.02 5.27 -0.99
C VAL A 90 -15.32 5.72 -2.42
N ALA A 91 -14.82 4.97 -3.40
CA ALA A 91 -14.90 5.34 -4.81
C ALA A 91 -15.39 4.17 -5.68
N LEU A 92 -16.26 4.47 -6.64
CA LEU A 92 -16.66 3.51 -7.66
C LEU A 92 -15.50 3.22 -8.62
N PRO A 93 -15.43 2.03 -9.25
CA PRO A 93 -14.41 1.73 -10.26
C PRO A 93 -14.33 2.77 -11.37
N GLU A 94 -15.46 3.27 -11.89
CA GLU A 94 -15.48 4.27 -12.93
C GLU A 94 -14.96 5.66 -12.49
N GLU A 95 -14.99 5.96 -11.19
CA GLU A 95 -14.38 7.18 -10.64
C GLU A 95 -12.86 7.08 -10.64
N LEU A 96 -12.34 5.89 -10.32
CA LEU A 96 -10.90 5.60 -10.31
C LEU A 96 -10.35 5.45 -11.74
N ALA A 97 -11.15 4.89 -12.65
CA ALA A 97 -10.80 4.71 -14.06
C ALA A 97 -10.89 6.00 -14.89
N ALA A 98 -11.46 7.07 -14.33
CA ALA A 98 -11.56 8.33 -15.04
C ALA A 98 -10.19 8.82 -15.48
N ALA A 99 -10.02 9.01 -16.78
CA ALA A 99 -8.79 9.50 -17.38
C ALA A 99 -8.89 10.99 -17.63
N VAL A 100 -7.84 11.72 -17.29
CA VAL A 100 -7.62 13.09 -17.74
C VAL A 100 -6.54 13.12 -18.81
N ARG A 101 -6.61 14.09 -19.71
CA ARG A 101 -5.53 14.32 -20.66
C ARG A 101 -4.44 15.12 -20.00
N VAL A 102 -3.23 14.59 -19.99
CA VAL A 102 -2.07 15.25 -19.43
C VAL A 102 -1.04 15.52 -20.51
N GLN A 103 -0.38 16.67 -20.40
CA GLN A 103 0.77 16.98 -21.26
C GLN A 103 2.00 16.27 -20.70
N ALA A 104 2.60 15.43 -21.52
CA ALA A 104 3.86 14.75 -21.21
C ALA A 104 4.92 15.17 -22.21
N LYS A 105 6.18 15.23 -21.80
CA LYS A 105 7.30 15.44 -22.70
C LYS A 105 8.05 14.14 -22.91
N THR A 106 8.33 13.78 -24.16
CA THR A 106 9.29 12.70 -24.46
C THR A 106 10.70 13.15 -24.14
N ARG A 107 11.62 12.21 -24.10
CA ARG A 107 13.05 12.49 -23.92
C ARG A 107 13.60 13.45 -24.99
N GLU A 108 13.06 13.40 -26.20
CA GLU A 108 13.41 14.27 -27.32
C GLU A 108 12.71 15.64 -27.23
N GLY A 109 12.01 15.91 -26.13
CA GLY A 109 11.32 17.18 -25.87
C GLY A 109 10.00 17.35 -26.63
N ARG A 110 9.46 16.31 -27.27
CA ARG A 110 8.15 16.36 -27.91
C ARG A 110 7.06 16.37 -26.86
N GLU A 111 6.14 17.31 -26.97
CA GLU A 111 4.94 17.33 -26.15
C GLU A 111 3.95 16.29 -26.68
N LEU A 112 3.47 15.44 -25.79
CA LEU A 112 2.45 14.43 -26.07
C LEU A 112 1.28 14.65 -25.13
N GLU A 113 0.09 14.63 -25.69
CA GLU A 113 -1.12 14.55 -24.89
C GLU A 113 -1.48 13.07 -24.71
N MET A 114 -1.54 12.61 -23.48
CA MET A 114 -1.86 11.21 -23.19
C MET A 114 -2.90 11.10 -22.08
N PRO A 115 -3.75 10.04 -22.12
CA PRO A 115 -4.68 9.79 -21.03
C PRO A 115 -3.94 9.31 -19.78
N PHE A 116 -4.29 9.86 -18.64
CA PHE A 116 -3.77 9.47 -17.33
C PHE A 116 -4.91 9.02 -16.41
N CYS A 117 -4.92 7.75 -16.05
CA CYS A 117 -5.91 7.15 -15.14
C CYS A 117 -5.33 7.03 -13.73
N GLY A 118 -5.07 8.09 -13.06
CA GLY A 118 -4.48 8.09 -11.71
C GLY A 118 -4.74 9.40 -10.99
N ILE A 119 -5.56 10.23 -11.63
CA ILE A 119 -5.82 11.60 -11.14
C ILE A 119 -6.47 11.59 -9.76
N PHE A 120 -7.40 10.66 -9.51
CA PHE A 120 -8.06 10.54 -8.22
C PHE A 120 -7.04 10.30 -7.09
N TYR A 121 -6.14 9.36 -7.30
CA TYR A 121 -5.08 9.06 -6.34
C TYR A 121 -4.19 10.27 -6.10
N HIS A 122 -3.75 10.93 -7.17
CA HIS A 122 -2.90 12.11 -7.05
C HIS A 122 -3.57 13.23 -6.25
N GLU A 123 -4.85 13.48 -6.47
CA GLU A 123 -5.61 14.49 -5.72
C GLU A 123 -5.81 14.10 -4.26
N ALA A 124 -6.03 12.81 -3.97
CA ALA A 124 -6.08 12.32 -2.60
C ALA A 124 -4.74 12.54 -1.86
N VAL A 125 -3.60 12.24 -2.49
CA VAL A 125 -2.26 12.54 -1.94
C VAL A 125 -2.10 14.03 -1.67
N VAL A 126 -2.44 14.89 -2.65
CA VAL A 126 -2.33 16.34 -2.49
C VAL A 126 -3.21 16.84 -1.35
N LEU A 127 -4.45 16.35 -1.24
CA LEU A 127 -5.33 16.67 -0.14
C LEU A 127 -4.72 16.24 1.20
N MET A 128 -4.29 14.99 1.34
CA MET A 128 -3.73 14.46 2.60
C MET A 128 -2.48 15.21 3.05
N ARG A 129 -1.62 15.62 2.13
CA ARG A 129 -0.44 16.47 2.42
C ARG A 129 -0.83 17.90 2.77
N SER A 130 -1.96 18.41 2.29
CA SER A 130 -2.42 19.77 2.59
C SER A 130 -3.05 19.93 3.98
N LEU A 131 -3.36 18.81 4.67
CA LEU A 131 -3.94 18.82 6.01
C LEU A 131 -2.90 18.99 7.11
N GLY A 132 -1.66 18.60 6.87
CA GLY A 132 -0.56 18.60 7.83
C GLY A 132 0.39 19.78 7.66
N ALA A 133 1.39 19.85 8.53
CA ALA A 133 2.50 20.75 8.42
C ALA A 133 3.65 20.12 7.62
N GLY A 134 4.25 20.89 6.72
CA GLY A 134 5.40 20.41 5.94
C GLY A 134 5.04 19.45 4.80
N PRO A 135 5.94 18.53 4.41
CA PRO A 135 5.76 17.66 3.25
C PRO A 135 4.91 16.41 3.54
N PHE A 136 4.52 16.17 4.80
CA PHE A 136 3.96 14.92 5.29
C PHE A 136 2.46 14.79 5.06
N GLU A 137 1.97 13.57 4.91
CA GLU A 137 0.55 13.26 4.97
C GLU A 137 0.08 13.29 6.43
N TYR A 138 -1.07 13.95 6.67
CA TYR A 138 -1.58 14.12 8.03
C TYR A 138 -2.20 12.84 8.59
N ALA A 139 -3.05 12.15 7.82
CA ALA A 139 -3.81 10.98 8.27
C ALA A 139 -3.34 9.70 7.57
N GLN A 140 -3.54 8.57 8.21
CA GLN A 140 -3.47 7.28 7.52
C GLN A 140 -4.68 7.15 6.58
N TRP A 141 -4.46 6.80 5.33
CA TRP A 141 -5.53 6.78 4.36
C TRP A 141 -5.43 5.65 3.34
N ALA A 142 -6.59 5.27 2.81
CA ALA A 142 -6.71 4.28 1.76
C ALA A 142 -7.93 4.59 0.87
N ILE A 143 -8.02 3.88 -0.26
CA ILE A 143 -9.17 3.90 -1.15
C ILE A 143 -9.94 2.59 -0.99
N LEU A 144 -11.20 2.65 -0.63
CA LEU A 144 -12.10 1.49 -0.60
C LEU A 144 -12.88 1.42 -1.91
N THR A 145 -12.71 0.32 -2.62
CA THR A 145 -13.41 0.02 -3.88
C THR A 145 -13.58 -1.50 -4.01
N GLY A 146 -14.14 -1.96 -5.12
CA GLY A 146 -14.34 -3.37 -5.44
C GLY A 146 -14.99 -3.53 -6.81
N ALA A 147 -14.97 -4.73 -7.38
CA ALA A 147 -15.72 -5.01 -8.61
C ALA A 147 -17.24 -4.93 -8.40
N SER A 148 -17.67 -4.97 -7.14
CA SER A 148 -19.06 -4.80 -6.71
C SER A 148 -19.10 -4.21 -5.29
N PRO A 149 -20.26 -3.65 -4.86
CA PRO A 149 -20.46 -3.28 -3.46
C PRO A 149 -20.23 -4.44 -2.47
N ASP A 150 -20.52 -5.68 -2.86
CA ASP A 150 -20.34 -6.86 -2.01
C ASP A 150 -18.84 -7.13 -1.72
N ASP A 151 -17.96 -6.85 -2.67
CA ASP A 151 -16.52 -6.94 -2.46
C ASP A 151 -16.05 -5.91 -1.42
N ALA A 152 -16.53 -4.68 -1.51
CA ALA A 152 -16.24 -3.63 -0.55
C ALA A 152 -16.83 -3.93 0.84
N MET A 153 -18.05 -4.48 0.90
CA MET A 153 -18.69 -4.92 2.15
C MET A 153 -17.87 -6.03 2.81
N ARG A 154 -17.29 -6.95 2.04
CA ARG A 154 -16.43 -8.01 2.58
C ARG A 154 -15.18 -7.43 3.24
N ILE A 155 -14.57 -6.39 2.67
CA ILE A 155 -13.45 -5.66 3.29
C ILE A 155 -13.88 -5.06 4.62
N ILE A 156 -15.03 -4.37 4.67
CA ILE A 156 -15.55 -3.74 5.90
C ILE A 156 -15.80 -4.79 6.99
N SER A 157 -16.33 -5.95 6.60
CA SER A 157 -16.69 -7.04 7.53
C SER A 157 -15.51 -7.93 7.91
N ALA A 158 -14.31 -7.68 7.37
CA ALA A 158 -13.14 -8.50 7.66
C ALA A 158 -12.73 -8.37 9.14
N GLU A 159 -12.57 -9.54 9.78
CA GLU A 159 -12.01 -9.64 11.12
C GLU A 159 -10.51 -9.29 11.11
N PRO A 160 -9.91 -8.91 12.25
CA PRO A 160 -8.47 -8.74 12.38
C PRO A 160 -7.70 -9.96 11.88
N LEU A 161 -6.58 -9.73 11.20
CA LEU A 161 -5.76 -10.79 10.62
C LEU A 161 -4.38 -10.87 11.29
N SER A 162 -4.07 -12.03 11.87
CA SER A 162 -2.70 -12.38 12.24
C SER A 162 -2.03 -13.04 11.04
N VAL A 163 -1.15 -12.32 10.36
CA VAL A 163 -0.49 -12.74 9.13
C VAL A 163 0.61 -13.74 9.44
N ARG A 164 0.43 -15.00 9.04
CA ARG A 164 1.35 -16.11 9.30
C ARG A 164 1.89 -16.73 8.02
N ALA A 165 1.02 -16.92 7.03
CA ALA A 165 1.32 -17.67 5.80
C ALA A 165 1.56 -16.75 4.62
N GLY A 166 2.74 -16.82 4.04
CA GLY A 166 3.14 -16.03 2.88
C GLY A 166 3.23 -16.82 1.58
N LEU A 167 2.86 -16.17 0.48
CA LEU A 167 3.13 -16.65 -0.87
C LEU A 167 3.83 -15.54 -1.65
N SER A 168 5.00 -15.84 -2.21
CA SER A 168 5.78 -14.84 -2.93
C SER A 168 6.22 -15.32 -4.31
N HIS A 169 6.38 -14.33 -5.16
CA HIS A 169 7.10 -14.46 -6.42
C HIS A 169 8.08 -13.27 -6.55
N VAL A 170 9.01 -13.18 -5.59
CA VAL A 170 10.06 -12.13 -5.52
C VAL A 170 11.41 -12.81 -5.26
N GLY A 171 11.60 -13.26 -4.04
CA GLY A 171 12.80 -13.93 -3.57
C GLY A 171 12.54 -14.54 -2.20
N SER A 172 13.51 -15.20 -1.60
CA SER A 172 13.30 -15.98 -0.37
C SER A 172 13.52 -15.21 0.93
N GLY A 173 14.16 -14.04 0.89
CA GLY A 173 14.59 -13.33 2.12
C GLY A 173 13.45 -12.97 3.08
N TRP A 174 12.30 -12.63 2.54
CA TRP A 174 11.15 -12.27 3.35
C TRP A 174 10.50 -13.47 4.07
N LEU A 175 10.73 -14.75 3.60
CA LEU A 175 10.25 -15.94 4.29
C LEU A 175 10.86 -16.10 5.70
N ASP A 176 12.04 -15.54 5.95
CA ASP A 176 12.65 -15.58 7.26
C ASP A 176 11.82 -14.82 8.30
N GLU A 177 11.04 -13.85 7.87
CA GLU A 177 10.17 -13.02 8.71
C GLU A 177 8.77 -13.62 8.92
N MET A 178 8.39 -14.67 8.15
CA MET A 178 7.07 -15.31 8.20
C MET A 178 7.11 -16.61 9.02
N ASP A 179 5.96 -17.02 9.57
CA ASP A 179 5.82 -18.31 10.24
C ASP A 179 5.94 -19.48 9.26
N LEU A 180 5.24 -19.37 8.13
CA LEU A 180 5.28 -20.37 7.07
C LEU A 180 5.10 -19.71 5.70
N GLY A 181 5.43 -20.42 4.64
CA GLY A 181 5.19 -19.89 3.30
C GLY A 181 5.92 -20.60 2.18
N VAL A 182 5.64 -20.10 0.99
CA VAL A 182 6.26 -20.57 -0.27
C VAL A 182 6.73 -19.34 -1.04
N SER A 183 7.95 -19.41 -1.54
CA SER A 183 8.50 -18.40 -2.46
C SER A 183 9.00 -19.05 -3.73
N PHE A 184 8.66 -18.48 -4.87
CA PHE A 184 9.23 -18.76 -6.16
C PHE A 184 10.14 -17.61 -6.57
N SER A 185 11.29 -17.92 -7.18
CA SER A 185 12.19 -16.91 -7.71
C SER A 185 11.58 -16.23 -8.94
N GLU A 186 11.64 -14.90 -8.98
CA GLU A 186 11.33 -14.14 -10.19
C GLU A 186 12.51 -14.12 -11.18
N GLY A 187 13.72 -14.37 -10.69
CA GLY A 187 14.97 -14.27 -11.45
C GLY A 187 15.52 -15.59 -11.97
N THR A 188 15.24 -16.71 -11.29
CA THR A 188 15.83 -18.01 -11.56
C THR A 188 14.75 -19.08 -11.74
N GLN A 189 14.72 -19.69 -12.92
CA GLN A 189 13.77 -20.76 -13.24
C GLN A 189 14.01 -22.02 -12.38
N GLY A 190 12.94 -22.57 -11.80
CA GLY A 190 13.01 -23.79 -10.99
C GLY A 190 13.45 -23.58 -9.55
N GLU A 191 13.77 -22.38 -9.16
CA GLU A 191 14.16 -22.05 -7.79
C GLU A 191 12.91 -21.75 -6.93
N LYS A 192 12.77 -22.51 -5.83
CA LYS A 192 11.65 -22.43 -4.91
C LYS A 192 12.09 -22.66 -3.48
N TRP A 193 11.52 -21.95 -2.54
CA TRP A 193 11.72 -22.12 -1.11
C TRP A 193 10.41 -22.39 -0.40
N VAL A 194 10.51 -23.23 0.64
CA VAL A 194 9.38 -23.56 1.51
C VAL A 194 9.81 -23.35 2.95
N LYS A 195 8.99 -22.72 3.76
CA LYS A 195 9.14 -22.62 5.22
C LYS A 195 7.93 -23.21 5.89
N MET A 196 8.18 -24.06 6.88
CA MET A 196 7.15 -24.62 7.79
C MET A 196 7.25 -23.90 9.14
N PRO A 197 6.21 -23.95 9.97
CA PRO A 197 6.27 -23.39 11.32
C PRO A 197 7.47 -23.94 12.10
N ASP A 198 8.08 -23.08 12.90
CA ASP A 198 9.23 -23.42 13.78
C ASP A 198 10.44 -24.01 13.04
N SER A 199 10.59 -23.74 11.74
CA SER A 199 11.70 -24.23 10.94
C SER A 199 12.37 -23.14 10.12
N GLU A 200 13.62 -23.42 9.74
CA GLU A 200 14.28 -22.60 8.72
C GLU A 200 13.66 -22.86 7.33
N LYS A 201 13.75 -21.86 6.45
CA LYS A 201 13.36 -22.05 5.06
C LYS A 201 14.30 -23.04 4.38
N LYS A 202 13.75 -23.85 3.48
CA LYS A 202 14.49 -24.83 2.67
C LYS A 202 14.29 -24.55 1.20
N GLU A 203 15.37 -24.60 0.45
CA GLU A 203 15.30 -24.65 -1.00
C GLU A 203 14.85 -26.05 -1.45
N VAL A 204 13.95 -26.08 -2.39
CA VAL A 204 13.41 -27.29 -3.01
C VAL A 204 13.34 -27.10 -4.53
N GLU A 205 13.36 -28.17 -5.29
CA GLU A 205 13.17 -28.09 -6.74
C GLU A 205 11.78 -27.54 -7.06
N GLY A 206 11.72 -26.46 -7.79
CA GLY A 206 10.51 -25.82 -8.27
C GLY A 206 10.15 -26.24 -9.70
N PRO A 207 8.93 -26.00 -10.17
CA PRO A 207 8.54 -26.23 -11.54
C PRO A 207 9.20 -25.21 -12.48
N LYS A 208 9.37 -25.58 -13.76
CA LYS A 208 9.84 -24.64 -14.79
C LYS A 208 8.85 -23.50 -15.04
N ASP A 209 7.56 -23.81 -14.97
CA ASP A 209 6.47 -22.83 -14.98
C ASP A 209 5.76 -22.90 -13.64
N THR A 210 5.74 -21.78 -12.91
CA THR A 210 5.25 -21.73 -11.53
C THR A 210 3.74 -21.51 -11.43
N THR A 211 3.06 -21.22 -12.56
CA THR A 211 1.67 -20.74 -12.60
C THR A 211 0.69 -21.67 -11.89
N GLU A 212 0.73 -22.96 -12.23
CA GLU A 212 -0.18 -23.94 -11.63
C GLU A 212 0.00 -24.02 -10.11
N GLN A 213 1.25 -24.20 -9.65
CA GLN A 213 1.52 -24.32 -8.22
C GLN A 213 1.19 -23.05 -7.46
N TYR A 214 1.42 -21.87 -8.06
CA TYR A 214 1.06 -20.59 -7.48
C TYR A 214 -0.45 -20.45 -7.29
N VAL A 215 -1.23 -20.76 -8.33
CA VAL A 215 -2.71 -20.76 -8.26
C VAL A 215 -3.24 -21.82 -7.28
N GLN A 216 -2.66 -23.01 -7.24
CA GLN A 216 -3.02 -24.06 -6.26
C GLN A 216 -2.75 -23.57 -4.82
N ALA A 217 -1.62 -22.91 -4.57
CA ALA A 217 -1.31 -22.34 -3.27
C ALA A 217 -2.35 -21.29 -2.85
N LEU A 218 -2.75 -20.38 -3.75
CA LEU A 218 -3.82 -19.42 -3.50
C LEU A 218 -5.16 -20.10 -3.20
N ASN A 219 -5.56 -21.07 -4.05
CA ASN A 219 -6.83 -21.78 -3.92
C ASN A 219 -6.89 -22.70 -2.69
N SER A 220 -5.77 -22.95 -2.01
CA SER A 220 -5.76 -23.66 -0.72
C SER A 220 -6.46 -22.90 0.41
N ASN A 221 -6.73 -21.61 0.23
CA ASN A 221 -7.29 -20.70 1.26
C ASN A 221 -6.47 -20.62 2.55
N LYS A 222 -5.15 -20.74 2.43
CA LYS A 222 -4.20 -20.71 3.57
C LYS A 222 -3.17 -19.58 3.48
N VAL A 223 -3.30 -18.70 2.49
CA VAL A 223 -2.36 -17.61 2.25
C VAL A 223 -2.91 -16.33 2.89
N ASP A 224 -2.16 -15.74 3.80
CA ASP A 224 -2.51 -14.49 4.49
C ASP A 224 -1.87 -13.26 3.81
N MET A 225 -0.73 -13.45 3.14
CA MET A 225 -0.02 -12.38 2.46
C MET A 225 0.57 -12.86 1.13
N ILE A 226 0.36 -12.06 0.10
CA ILE A 226 0.98 -12.22 -1.22
C ILE A 226 2.02 -11.13 -1.40
N SER A 227 3.26 -11.49 -1.80
CA SER A 227 4.27 -10.56 -2.27
C SER A 227 4.59 -10.84 -3.73
N SER A 228 4.49 -9.83 -4.58
CA SER A 228 4.71 -9.96 -6.02
C SER A 228 5.67 -8.90 -6.57
N SER A 229 6.42 -9.29 -7.60
CA SER A 229 7.26 -8.43 -8.41
C SER A 229 7.20 -8.91 -9.87
N GLY A 230 7.92 -8.25 -10.77
CA GLY A 230 7.94 -8.55 -12.20
C GLY A 230 7.08 -7.62 -13.03
N HIS A 231 7.11 -7.83 -14.35
CA HIS A 231 6.33 -7.00 -15.28
C HIS A 231 4.84 -7.18 -15.06
N ALA A 232 4.11 -6.08 -14.99
CA ALA A 232 2.66 -6.10 -14.88
C ALA A 232 2.02 -4.91 -15.62
N THR A 233 0.77 -5.10 -15.93
CA THR A 233 -0.15 -4.07 -16.40
C THR A 233 -1.41 -4.12 -15.55
N GLU A 234 -2.37 -3.26 -15.85
CA GLU A 234 -3.70 -3.34 -15.26
C GLU A 234 -4.48 -4.62 -15.66
N ASN A 235 -3.96 -5.40 -16.63
CA ASN A 235 -4.65 -6.57 -17.18
C ASN A 235 -3.94 -7.89 -16.89
N ASP A 236 -2.66 -7.86 -16.56
CA ASP A 236 -1.85 -9.05 -16.34
C ASP A 236 -0.65 -8.80 -15.43
N TRP A 237 -0.11 -9.86 -14.87
CA TRP A 237 1.16 -9.91 -14.18
C TRP A 237 1.99 -11.08 -14.68
N GLU A 238 3.19 -10.81 -15.23
CA GLU A 238 4.16 -11.81 -15.65
C GLU A 238 4.94 -12.34 -14.45
N MET A 239 4.90 -13.69 -14.25
CA MET A 239 5.50 -14.35 -13.07
C MET A 239 6.95 -14.68 -13.37
N GLY A 240 7.78 -14.29 -13.91
CA GLY A 240 9.20 -14.49 -14.18
C GLY A 240 9.80 -13.25 -14.81
N TYR A 241 10.87 -12.76 -14.22
CA TYR A 241 11.52 -11.57 -14.74
C TYR A 241 12.55 -11.89 -15.84
N ASN A 242 13.36 -12.94 -15.61
CA ASN A 242 14.49 -13.29 -16.48
C ASN A 242 14.28 -14.61 -17.26
N TYR A 243 13.13 -15.25 -17.14
CA TYR A 243 12.84 -16.54 -17.79
C TYR A 243 11.39 -16.61 -18.23
N LYS A 244 11.14 -17.51 -19.20
CA LYS A 244 9.77 -17.73 -19.67
C LYS A 244 8.95 -18.45 -18.60
N ASN A 245 7.91 -17.80 -18.13
CA ASN A 245 6.96 -18.29 -17.14
C ASN A 245 5.53 -17.92 -17.59
N GLY A 246 4.52 -18.32 -16.81
CA GLY A 246 3.16 -17.90 -17.08
C GLY A 246 2.82 -16.55 -16.47
N LYS A 247 1.53 -16.26 -16.44
CA LYS A 247 0.96 -14.98 -16.01
C LYS A 247 -0.27 -15.19 -15.15
N ILE A 248 -0.56 -14.21 -14.29
CA ILE A 248 -1.93 -14.01 -13.78
C ILE A 248 -2.61 -12.98 -14.68
N VAL A 249 -3.82 -13.26 -15.13
CA VAL A 249 -4.53 -12.46 -16.14
C VAL A 249 -6.00 -12.27 -15.77
N ILE A 250 -6.59 -11.19 -16.27
CA ILE A 250 -8.03 -10.93 -16.15
C ILE A 250 -8.82 -11.68 -17.24
N ALA A 251 -10.12 -11.88 -17.01
CA ALA A 251 -11.00 -12.61 -17.92
C ALA A 251 -11.11 -11.97 -19.32
N SER A 252 -11.13 -10.64 -19.41
CA SER A 252 -11.24 -9.94 -20.70
C SER A 252 -10.01 -10.13 -21.58
N LEU A 253 -8.83 -10.30 -20.99
CA LEU A 253 -7.61 -10.59 -21.75
C LEU A 253 -7.68 -11.98 -22.39
N LEU A 254 -8.16 -13.00 -21.67
CA LEU A 254 -8.32 -14.36 -22.19
C LEU A 254 -9.24 -14.43 -23.42
N LYS A 255 -10.25 -13.56 -23.48
CA LYS A 255 -11.16 -13.46 -24.65
C LYS A 255 -10.47 -12.96 -25.92
N LYS A 256 -9.34 -12.27 -25.79
CA LYS A 256 -8.57 -11.67 -26.89
C LYS A 256 -7.42 -12.58 -27.38
N LEU A 257 -7.14 -13.68 -26.68
CA LEU A 257 -6.06 -14.60 -27.01
C LEU A 257 -6.38 -15.48 -28.25
N PRO A 258 -5.37 -16.14 -28.84
CA PRO A 258 -5.56 -17.07 -29.97
C PRO A 258 -6.63 -18.13 -29.69
N GLU A 259 -7.26 -18.61 -30.77
CA GLU A 259 -8.42 -19.52 -30.71
C GLU A 259 -8.23 -20.73 -29.77
N PRO A 260 -7.09 -21.44 -29.76
CA PRO A 260 -6.93 -22.61 -28.89
C PRO A 260 -7.11 -22.27 -27.40
N VAL A 261 -6.50 -21.18 -26.93
CA VAL A 261 -6.58 -20.68 -25.54
C VAL A 261 -7.99 -20.15 -25.25
N ARG A 262 -8.56 -19.40 -26.19
CA ARG A 262 -9.92 -18.88 -26.06
C ARG A 262 -10.97 -19.98 -25.93
N LYS A 263 -10.86 -21.09 -26.69
CA LYS A 263 -11.74 -22.26 -26.55
C LYS A 263 -11.62 -22.91 -25.16
N LYS A 264 -10.40 -23.04 -24.62
CA LYS A 264 -10.21 -23.56 -23.26
C LYS A 264 -10.91 -22.64 -22.26
N PHE A 265 -10.70 -21.32 -22.36
CA PHE A 265 -11.35 -20.35 -21.49
C PHE A 265 -12.87 -20.44 -21.57
N GLN A 266 -13.46 -20.53 -22.78
CA GLN A 266 -14.91 -20.65 -22.94
C GLN A 266 -15.47 -21.89 -22.23
N LYS A 267 -14.74 -23.02 -22.29
CA LYS A 267 -15.12 -24.26 -21.58
C LYS A 267 -15.09 -24.06 -20.05
N ILE A 268 -14.05 -23.38 -19.51
CA ILE A 268 -13.95 -23.06 -18.09
C ILE A 268 -15.06 -22.09 -17.69
N ALA A 269 -15.31 -21.04 -18.46
CA ALA A 269 -16.35 -20.05 -18.20
C ALA A 269 -17.78 -20.63 -18.25
N ALA A 270 -17.98 -21.71 -18.98
CA ALA A 270 -19.24 -22.43 -19.02
C ALA A 270 -19.44 -23.43 -17.84
N ASP A 271 -18.37 -23.74 -17.12
CA ASP A 271 -18.45 -24.62 -15.94
C ASP A 271 -19.14 -23.87 -14.79
N PRO A 272 -20.22 -24.41 -14.21
CA PRO A 272 -20.94 -23.76 -13.09
C PRO A 272 -20.07 -23.47 -11.88
N ARG A 273 -18.94 -24.16 -11.70
CA ARG A 273 -17.98 -23.94 -10.59
C ARG A 273 -17.16 -22.68 -10.78
N PHE A 274 -16.96 -22.22 -12.01
CA PHE A 274 -16.08 -21.09 -12.36
C PHE A 274 -16.78 -20.02 -13.19
N GLY A 275 -17.97 -20.29 -13.72
CA GLY A 275 -18.76 -19.36 -14.53
C GLY A 275 -19.50 -18.31 -13.70
N LYS A 276 -20.18 -17.39 -14.39
CA LYS A 276 -21.01 -16.31 -13.79
C LYS A 276 -20.27 -15.36 -12.85
N GLY A 277 -18.99 -15.07 -13.13
CA GLY A 277 -18.20 -14.09 -12.36
C GLY A 277 -17.61 -14.62 -11.05
N ILE A 278 -17.63 -15.92 -10.82
CA ILE A 278 -16.98 -16.55 -9.66
C ILE A 278 -15.46 -16.37 -9.71
N SER A 279 -14.85 -16.40 -10.91
CA SER A 279 -13.44 -16.14 -11.08
C SER A 279 -13.22 -14.87 -11.92
N LYS A 280 -12.44 -13.96 -11.42
CA LYS A 280 -12.02 -12.72 -12.09
C LYS A 280 -10.59 -12.82 -12.60
N LEU A 281 -9.75 -13.63 -11.94
CA LEU A 281 -8.35 -13.84 -12.24
C LEU A 281 -8.07 -15.30 -12.60
N PHE A 282 -7.12 -15.49 -13.51
CA PHE A 282 -6.73 -16.80 -14.02
C PHE A 282 -5.20 -16.87 -14.12
N GLY A 283 -4.63 -18.00 -13.73
CA GLY A 283 -3.29 -18.36 -14.18
C GLY A 283 -3.36 -18.80 -15.64
N LEU A 284 -2.43 -18.30 -16.44
CA LEU A 284 -2.21 -18.71 -17.82
C LEU A 284 -0.75 -19.13 -17.95
N ASP A 285 -0.47 -20.42 -18.05
CA ASP A 285 0.90 -20.90 -18.18
C ASP A 285 1.50 -20.68 -19.58
N ALA A 286 2.78 -20.90 -19.71
CA ALA A 286 3.51 -20.70 -20.97
C ALA A 286 3.09 -21.69 -22.09
N SER A 287 2.36 -22.76 -21.75
CA SER A 287 1.79 -23.74 -22.71
C SER A 287 0.37 -23.38 -23.15
N GLY A 288 -0.27 -22.39 -22.48
CA GLY A 288 -1.64 -21.97 -22.75
C GLY A 288 -2.69 -22.76 -21.95
N GLU A 289 -2.31 -23.45 -20.86
CA GLU A 289 -3.26 -23.99 -19.88
C GLU A 289 -3.76 -22.87 -18.96
N ILE A 290 -5.01 -22.99 -18.50
CA ILE A 290 -5.71 -21.96 -17.73
C ILE A 290 -6.12 -22.53 -16.38
N TYR A 291 -5.79 -21.83 -15.31
CA TYR A 291 -6.06 -22.18 -13.93
C TYR A 291 -6.89 -21.08 -13.27
N PRO A 292 -8.21 -21.29 -13.01
CA PRO A 292 -9.04 -20.26 -12.37
C PRO A 292 -8.65 -20.04 -10.91
N LEU A 293 -8.61 -18.77 -10.47
CA LEU A 293 -8.56 -18.45 -9.07
C LEU A 293 -9.96 -18.60 -8.47
N THR A 294 -10.03 -19.25 -7.31
CA THR A 294 -11.30 -19.51 -6.60
C THR A 294 -11.24 -19.08 -5.13
N THR A 295 -10.06 -18.66 -4.66
CA THR A 295 -9.89 -18.20 -3.29
C THR A 295 -10.68 -16.93 -3.02
N ASN A 296 -11.22 -16.81 -1.81
CA ASN A 296 -11.77 -15.58 -1.24
C ASN A 296 -11.22 -15.36 0.19
N ASN A 297 -10.18 -16.09 0.55
CA ASN A 297 -9.54 -16.00 1.87
C ASN A 297 -9.04 -14.58 2.13
N PRO A 298 -9.34 -13.97 3.31
CA PRO A 298 -8.82 -12.66 3.68
C PRO A 298 -7.30 -12.62 3.64
N LYS A 299 -6.73 -11.63 2.93
CA LYS A 299 -5.29 -11.50 2.76
C LYS A 299 -4.83 -10.09 2.45
N ILE A 300 -3.55 -9.86 2.64
CA ILE A 300 -2.83 -8.69 2.15
C ILE A 300 -2.25 -9.02 0.76
N TYR A 301 -2.41 -8.12 -0.19
CA TYR A 301 -1.65 -8.14 -1.45
C TYR A 301 -0.62 -7.01 -1.44
N TYR A 302 0.64 -7.37 -1.54
CA TYR A 302 1.78 -6.46 -1.50
C TYR A 302 2.55 -6.53 -2.82
N ALA A 303 2.29 -5.59 -3.72
CA ALA A 303 3.01 -5.46 -4.98
C ALA A 303 4.31 -4.68 -4.76
N VAL A 304 5.43 -5.41 -4.67
CA VAL A 304 6.76 -4.80 -4.41
C VAL A 304 7.25 -4.00 -5.61
N GLY A 305 7.13 -4.55 -6.82
CA GLY A 305 7.70 -3.97 -8.03
C GLY A 305 6.85 -4.11 -9.31
N ASN A 306 5.55 -4.32 -9.17
CA ASN A 306 4.65 -4.50 -10.32
C ASN A 306 4.13 -3.15 -10.83
N CYS A 307 4.42 -2.81 -12.09
CA CYS A 307 3.88 -1.63 -12.74
C CYS A 307 2.35 -1.75 -12.89
N LEU A 308 1.63 -0.65 -12.75
CA LEU A 308 0.22 -0.50 -13.11
C LEU A 308 -0.77 -1.47 -12.45
N ILE A 309 -0.33 -2.41 -11.63
CA ILE A 309 -1.18 -3.48 -11.07
C ILE A 309 -2.26 -2.92 -10.13
N GLY A 310 -2.03 -1.75 -9.52
CA GLY A 310 -2.99 -1.02 -8.70
C GLY A 310 -3.87 -0.05 -9.49
N ARG A 311 -3.74 0.02 -10.82
CA ARG A 311 -4.50 0.93 -11.66
C ARG A 311 -5.88 0.36 -11.97
N VAL A 312 -6.91 1.15 -11.75
CA VAL A 312 -8.25 0.83 -12.24
C VAL A 312 -8.40 1.41 -13.64
N SER A 313 -8.64 0.56 -14.62
CA SER A 313 -8.84 0.94 -16.02
C SER A 313 -10.26 0.67 -16.53
N GLY A 314 -11.13 0.15 -15.65
CA GLY A 314 -12.51 -0.24 -15.95
C GLY A 314 -12.98 -1.29 -14.96
N ASP A 315 -14.09 -1.96 -15.25
CA ASP A 315 -14.75 -2.94 -14.38
C ASP A 315 -13.99 -4.29 -14.30
N ASP A 316 -13.07 -4.55 -15.22
CA ASP A 316 -12.28 -5.76 -15.29
C ASP A 316 -10.79 -5.37 -15.33
N CYS A 317 -10.13 -5.37 -14.17
CA CYS A 317 -8.70 -5.09 -14.02
C CYS A 317 -8.11 -5.91 -12.87
N MET A 318 -6.77 -5.99 -12.83
CA MET A 318 -6.03 -6.79 -11.84
C MET A 318 -6.40 -6.44 -10.40
N LEU A 319 -6.44 -5.15 -10.06
CA LEU A 319 -6.81 -4.70 -8.71
C LEU A 319 -8.19 -5.24 -8.29
N LEU A 320 -9.23 -5.00 -9.11
CA LEU A 320 -10.59 -5.44 -8.79
C LEU A 320 -10.69 -6.97 -8.72
N GLY A 321 -9.94 -7.66 -9.57
CA GLY A 321 -9.80 -9.10 -9.52
C GLY A 321 -9.21 -9.60 -8.20
N TRP A 322 -8.12 -8.99 -7.72
CA TRP A 322 -7.52 -9.35 -6.45
C TRP A 322 -8.42 -9.05 -5.24
N ILE A 323 -9.10 -7.89 -5.23
CA ILE A 323 -10.10 -7.57 -4.21
C ILE A 323 -11.21 -8.62 -4.20
N HIS A 324 -11.73 -8.99 -5.37
CA HIS A 324 -12.75 -10.05 -5.50
C HIS A 324 -12.26 -11.39 -4.92
N HIS A 325 -10.98 -11.70 -5.08
CA HIS A 325 -10.34 -12.91 -4.56
C HIS A 325 -9.75 -12.76 -3.15
N GLY A 326 -10.25 -11.81 -2.35
CA GLY A 326 -10.00 -11.73 -0.91
C GLY A 326 -8.86 -10.82 -0.51
N ALA A 327 -8.31 -9.97 -1.37
CA ALA A 327 -7.42 -8.92 -0.91
C ALA A 327 -8.21 -7.87 -0.11
N MET A 328 -8.05 -7.87 1.22
CA MET A 328 -8.67 -6.92 2.14
C MET A 328 -7.90 -5.63 2.22
N GLN A 329 -6.57 -5.71 2.12
CA GLN A 329 -5.69 -4.60 1.82
C GLN A 329 -4.83 -4.95 0.62
N PHE A 330 -4.77 -4.05 -0.34
CA PHE A 330 -3.98 -4.18 -1.55
C PHE A 330 -3.09 -2.96 -1.70
N PHE A 331 -1.78 -3.17 -1.68
CA PHE A 331 -0.80 -2.14 -2.02
C PHE A 331 -0.30 -2.39 -3.45
N GLY A 332 -0.40 -1.39 -4.33
CA GLY A 332 0.05 -1.51 -5.71
C GLY A 332 0.24 -0.16 -6.40
N HIS A 333 0.90 -0.20 -7.56
CA HIS A 333 1.26 0.99 -8.32
C HIS A 333 0.21 1.33 -9.39
N VAL A 334 -0.20 2.58 -9.47
CA VAL A 334 -1.09 3.12 -10.52
C VAL A 334 -0.32 3.64 -11.73
N GLY A 335 0.98 3.82 -11.58
CA GLY A 335 1.91 4.24 -12.62
C GLY A 335 2.96 3.16 -12.92
N VAL A 336 3.88 3.48 -13.84
CA VAL A 336 5.05 2.65 -14.11
C VAL A 336 6.01 2.77 -12.93
N GLN A 337 6.36 1.65 -12.32
CA GLN A 337 7.31 1.58 -11.24
C GLN A 337 8.68 1.17 -11.79
N LEU A 338 9.63 2.08 -11.67
CA LEU A 338 10.98 1.88 -12.19
C LEU A 338 12.00 1.44 -11.12
N ARG A 339 11.64 1.60 -9.85
CA ARG A 339 12.41 1.12 -8.70
C ARG A 339 11.49 0.57 -7.62
N SER A 340 11.68 -0.68 -7.26
CA SER A 340 10.99 -1.31 -6.12
C SER A 340 11.37 -0.69 -4.76
N CYS A 341 12.41 0.15 -4.70
CA CYS A 341 12.83 0.81 -3.46
C CYS A 341 11.74 1.58 -2.75
N TYR A 342 10.74 2.10 -3.48
CA TYR A 342 9.59 2.76 -2.88
C TYR A 342 8.79 1.82 -1.96
N ALA A 343 8.62 0.58 -2.36
CA ALA A 343 7.85 -0.40 -1.59
C ALA A 343 8.68 -1.10 -0.48
N TRP A 344 10.00 -1.17 -0.60
CA TRP A 344 10.84 -1.98 0.28
C TRP A 344 10.80 -1.54 1.75
N GLY A 345 10.68 -0.25 2.03
CA GLY A 345 10.54 0.21 3.40
C GLY A 345 9.26 -0.28 4.10
N ILE A 346 8.21 -0.65 3.33
CA ILE A 346 7.02 -1.29 3.89
C ILE A 346 7.40 -2.66 4.48
N ALA A 347 8.22 -3.44 3.78
CA ALA A 347 8.71 -4.73 4.30
C ALA A 347 9.51 -4.55 5.59
N GLU A 348 10.33 -3.50 5.70
CA GLU A 348 11.08 -3.20 6.92
C GLU A 348 10.13 -2.92 8.09
N TYR A 349 9.16 -2.02 7.93
CA TYR A 349 8.21 -1.70 9.01
C TYR A 349 7.23 -2.85 9.31
N PHE A 350 6.75 -3.56 8.30
CA PHE A 350 5.74 -4.60 8.49
C PHE A 350 6.35 -5.95 8.87
N LEU A 351 7.35 -6.43 8.11
CA LEU A 351 7.92 -7.76 8.30
C LEU A 351 9.02 -7.76 9.37
N GLN A 352 10.02 -6.85 9.25
CA GLN A 352 11.19 -6.92 10.11
C GLN A 352 10.95 -6.40 11.54
N LEU A 353 9.89 -5.62 11.77
CA LEU A 353 9.47 -5.19 13.11
C LEU A 353 8.43 -6.10 13.76
N GLN A 354 8.19 -7.27 13.18
CA GLN A 354 7.55 -8.42 13.81
C GLN A 354 6.22 -8.09 14.52
N GLY A 355 5.23 -7.56 13.76
CA GLY A 355 3.88 -7.30 14.25
C GLY A 355 3.70 -5.98 15.01
N ARG A 356 4.74 -5.14 15.08
CA ARG A 356 4.64 -3.81 15.71
C ARG A 356 3.60 -2.92 15.02
N PHE A 357 3.63 -2.90 13.69
CA PHE A 357 2.71 -2.09 12.88
C PHE A 357 1.71 -2.96 12.13
N THR A 358 0.51 -2.43 11.90
CA THR A 358 -0.39 -2.97 10.87
C THR A 358 0.20 -2.74 9.48
N PHE A 359 -0.32 -3.43 8.47
CA PHE A 359 0.14 -3.21 7.11
C PHE A 359 -0.14 -1.78 6.62
N ALA A 360 -1.30 -1.21 6.98
CA ALA A 360 -1.62 0.19 6.65
C ALA A 360 -0.68 1.19 7.33
N GLU A 361 -0.38 0.99 8.62
CA GLU A 361 0.61 1.79 9.36
C GLU A 361 1.98 1.72 8.70
N ALA A 362 2.44 0.53 8.33
CA ALA A 362 3.72 0.35 7.64
C ALA A 362 3.78 1.04 6.27
N VAL A 363 2.69 0.98 5.49
CA VAL A 363 2.57 1.72 4.22
C VAL A 363 2.66 3.22 4.45
N TRP A 364 1.91 3.74 5.41
CA TRP A 364 1.87 5.17 5.71
C TRP A 364 3.21 5.68 6.26
N LEU A 365 3.83 4.98 7.22
CA LEU A 365 5.14 5.33 7.77
C LEU A 365 6.25 5.31 6.72
N ASN A 366 6.22 4.33 5.81
CA ASN A 366 7.16 4.32 4.69
C ASN A 366 7.01 5.55 3.78
N ARG A 367 5.78 6.03 3.54
CA ARG A 367 5.56 7.28 2.80
C ARG A 367 6.14 8.48 3.56
N GLN A 368 5.91 8.58 4.87
CA GLN A 368 6.48 9.68 5.67
C GLN A 368 8.01 9.66 5.62
N ALA A 369 8.64 8.48 5.71
CA ALA A 369 10.08 8.33 5.58
C ALA A 369 10.61 8.78 4.21
N LEU A 370 9.89 8.46 3.14
CA LEU A 370 10.23 8.90 1.78
C LEU A 370 10.06 10.41 1.61
N TYR A 371 8.99 11.01 2.15
CA TYR A 371 8.82 12.47 2.13
C TYR A 371 9.92 13.19 2.90
N LEU A 372 10.36 12.63 4.03
CA LEU A 372 11.51 13.15 4.75
C LEU A 372 12.78 13.11 3.89
N GLU A 373 13.03 12.01 3.21
CA GLU A 373 14.17 11.86 2.31
C GLU A 373 14.08 12.86 1.13
N GLU A 374 12.90 12.94 0.49
CA GLU A 374 12.64 13.85 -0.64
C GLU A 374 12.76 15.33 -0.27
N SER A 375 12.32 15.71 0.94
CA SER A 375 12.39 17.11 1.41
C SER A 375 13.82 17.63 1.55
N ARG A 376 14.83 16.75 1.54
CA ARG A 376 16.26 17.05 1.64
C ARG A 376 16.97 17.05 0.29
N MET A 377 16.28 16.62 -0.77
CA MET A 377 16.85 16.51 -2.12
C MET A 377 16.51 17.76 -2.93
N ASN A 378 17.45 18.21 -3.73
CA ASN A 378 17.17 19.18 -4.78
C ASN A 378 16.48 18.50 -5.97
N GLU A 379 15.95 19.29 -6.92
CA GLU A 379 15.21 18.77 -8.07
C GLU A 379 16.05 17.79 -8.93
N GLN A 380 17.34 18.02 -9.07
CA GLN A 380 18.24 17.16 -9.85
C GLN A 380 18.44 15.81 -9.17
N GLU A 381 18.61 15.79 -7.85
CA GLU A 381 18.71 14.57 -7.03
C GLU A 381 17.42 13.78 -7.07
N LEU A 382 16.26 14.44 -6.92
CA LEU A 382 14.95 13.83 -7.07
C LEU A 382 14.79 13.20 -8.46
N GLN A 383 15.17 13.93 -9.51
CA GLN A 383 15.14 13.39 -10.86
C GLN A 383 16.05 12.16 -10.99
N GLN A 384 17.26 12.18 -10.46
CA GLN A 384 18.17 11.03 -10.48
C GLN A 384 17.62 9.83 -9.71
N LYS A 385 17.03 10.06 -8.56
CA LYS A 385 16.42 9.02 -7.72
C LYS A 385 15.26 8.32 -8.43
N TYR A 386 14.40 9.06 -9.08
CA TYR A 386 13.18 8.53 -9.69
C TYR A 386 13.30 8.25 -11.21
N LEU A 387 14.35 8.76 -11.89
CA LEU A 387 14.65 8.52 -13.30
C LEU A 387 15.61 7.36 -13.49
N CYS A 388 15.39 6.22 -12.91
CA CYS A 388 16.31 5.10 -13.12
C CYS A 388 16.17 4.39 -14.48
N CYS A 389 15.21 4.76 -15.29
CA CYS A 389 15.16 4.35 -16.70
C CYS A 389 15.49 5.52 -17.60
N ARG A 390 16.50 5.35 -18.45
CA ARG A 390 17.00 6.35 -19.40
C ARG A 390 15.93 6.96 -20.32
N ASN A 391 14.71 6.44 -20.34
CA ASN A 391 13.68 6.77 -21.33
C ASN A 391 12.39 7.33 -20.77
N SER A 392 12.20 7.44 -19.46
CA SER A 392 10.95 7.96 -18.88
C SER A 392 11.19 9.27 -18.13
N GLN A 393 10.51 10.31 -18.56
CA GLN A 393 10.40 11.53 -17.76
C GLN A 393 9.26 11.38 -16.77
N PRO A 394 9.37 11.96 -15.56
CA PRO A 394 8.27 11.98 -14.62
C PRO A 394 7.08 12.66 -15.26
N LEU A 395 5.89 12.11 -15.02
CA LEU A 395 4.67 12.71 -15.50
C LEU A 395 4.42 13.99 -14.72
N GLN A 396 4.32 15.12 -15.41
CA GLN A 396 3.90 16.38 -14.81
C GLN A 396 2.37 16.49 -14.91
N VAL A 397 1.71 16.56 -13.77
CA VAL A 397 0.30 16.87 -13.69
C VAL A 397 0.16 18.18 -12.90
N HIS A 398 -0.46 19.17 -13.52
CA HIS A 398 -0.62 20.53 -12.95
C HIS A 398 0.70 21.14 -12.44
N GLY A 399 1.80 20.92 -13.17
CA GLY A 399 3.12 21.47 -12.83
C GLY A 399 3.83 20.76 -11.68
N ARG A 400 3.28 19.64 -11.17
CA ARG A 400 3.91 18.80 -10.15
C ARG A 400 4.36 17.48 -10.75
N LEU A 401 5.53 17.04 -10.34
CA LEU A 401 6.07 15.74 -10.72
C LEU A 401 5.34 14.65 -9.92
N LEU A 402 4.80 13.65 -10.62
CA LEU A 402 4.17 12.48 -10.01
C LEU A 402 5.24 11.42 -9.73
N TRP A 403 5.84 11.52 -8.55
CA TRP A 403 6.77 10.50 -8.05
C TRP A 403 6.03 9.34 -7.37
N GLU A 404 4.92 9.68 -6.74
CA GLU A 404 4.12 8.76 -5.95
C GLU A 404 3.13 8.05 -6.84
N THR A 405 3.35 6.77 -7.06
CA THR A 405 2.46 5.94 -7.88
C THR A 405 1.84 4.80 -7.09
N ALA A 406 2.18 4.66 -5.80
CA ALA A 406 1.76 3.55 -4.97
C ALA A 406 0.54 3.89 -4.11
N VAL A 407 -0.47 3.04 -4.14
CA VAL A 407 -1.76 3.22 -3.45
C VAL A 407 -2.03 2.07 -2.51
N LEU A 408 -2.56 2.38 -1.33
CA LEU A 408 -3.21 1.41 -0.46
C LEU A 408 -4.71 1.40 -0.75
N TYR A 409 -5.24 0.24 -1.07
CA TYR A 409 -6.68 -0.02 -1.18
C TYR A 409 -7.16 -0.85 0.00
N GLY A 410 -8.37 -0.58 0.48
CA GLY A 410 -8.99 -1.26 1.62
C GLY A 410 -9.42 -0.30 2.71
N ASP A 411 -9.66 -0.84 3.90
CA ASP A 411 -9.93 -0.07 5.12
C ASP A 411 -8.58 0.27 5.79
N PRO A 412 -8.19 1.55 5.94
CA PRO A 412 -6.91 1.91 6.55
C PRO A 412 -6.81 1.54 8.04
N ALA A 413 -7.93 1.36 8.72
CA ALA A 413 -7.98 0.94 10.13
C ALA A 413 -8.17 -0.57 10.31
N TRP A 414 -8.05 -1.38 9.23
CA TRP A 414 -8.12 -2.82 9.38
C TRP A 414 -6.87 -3.36 10.08
N GLU A 415 -7.08 -4.12 11.16
CA GLU A 415 -6.01 -4.69 11.99
C GLU A 415 -5.43 -5.96 11.34
N ALA A 416 -4.47 -5.78 10.46
CA ALA A 416 -3.67 -6.86 9.87
C ALA A 416 -2.21 -6.71 10.32
N ARG A 417 -1.75 -7.62 11.20
CA ARG A 417 -0.42 -7.60 11.78
C ARG A 417 0.32 -8.90 11.53
N LEU A 418 1.63 -8.80 11.31
CA LEU A 418 2.46 -9.99 11.23
C LEU A 418 2.45 -10.75 12.56
N HIS A 419 2.33 -12.06 12.49
CA HIS A 419 2.55 -12.95 13.64
C HIS A 419 4.06 -13.00 13.96
N PRO A 420 4.51 -12.58 15.15
CA PRO A 420 5.93 -12.55 15.46
C PRO A 420 6.52 -13.97 15.51
N VAL A 421 7.65 -14.18 14.82
CA VAL A 421 8.35 -15.49 14.75
C VAL A 421 9.84 -15.38 15.07
N ARG A 422 10.34 -14.17 15.23
CA ARG A 422 11.74 -13.89 15.56
C ARG A 422 11.90 -12.53 16.24
N GLU A 423 13.10 -12.21 16.69
CA GLU A 423 13.39 -10.86 17.18
C GLU A 423 13.17 -9.80 16.10
N PRO A 424 12.58 -8.64 16.45
CA PRO A 424 12.47 -7.51 15.53
C PRO A 424 13.87 -7.00 15.14
N LEU A 425 13.93 -6.20 14.06
CA LEU A 425 15.16 -5.55 13.62
C LEU A 425 15.73 -4.64 14.73
N TYR A 426 14.85 -3.94 15.42
CA TYR A 426 15.14 -3.15 16.61
C TYR A 426 13.91 -3.11 17.53
N ASP A 427 14.17 -2.97 18.83
CA ASP A 427 13.13 -2.60 19.78
C ASP A 427 12.99 -1.10 19.86
N GLN A 428 11.78 -0.67 20.16
CA GLN A 428 11.49 0.74 20.42
C GLN A 428 10.49 0.88 21.55
N SER A 429 10.70 1.88 22.40
CA SER A 429 9.76 2.28 23.44
C SER A 429 9.58 3.80 23.43
N MET A 430 8.45 4.21 23.95
CA MET A 430 8.09 5.60 24.14
C MET A 430 7.59 5.75 25.58
N GLU A 431 8.22 6.64 26.32
CA GLU A 431 7.86 6.97 27.69
C GLU A 431 7.48 8.45 27.78
N SER A 432 6.42 8.79 28.49
CA SER A 432 6.04 10.17 28.69
C SER A 432 5.96 10.54 30.16
N ARG A 433 6.29 11.79 30.48
CA ARG A 433 6.10 12.38 31.81
C ARG A 433 5.58 13.80 31.70
N VAL A 434 4.66 14.16 32.58
CA VAL A 434 4.18 15.55 32.68
C VAL A 434 5.18 16.36 33.49
N LEU A 435 5.63 17.49 32.93
CA LEU A 435 6.53 18.43 33.56
C LEU A 435 5.76 19.37 34.51
N PRO A 436 6.46 20.04 35.47
CA PRO A 436 5.81 20.96 36.41
C PRO A 436 5.08 22.16 35.76
N ASP A 437 5.44 22.51 34.54
CA ASP A 437 4.80 23.57 33.75
C ASP A 437 3.61 23.11 32.93
N GLY A 438 3.22 21.80 33.03
CA GLY A 438 2.10 21.21 32.32
C GLY A 438 2.42 20.72 30.93
N ARG A 439 3.66 20.87 30.44
CA ARG A 439 4.12 20.24 29.21
C ARG A 439 4.33 18.73 29.41
N GLU A 440 4.28 17.98 28.36
CA GLU A 440 4.61 16.54 28.34
C GLU A 440 5.97 16.35 27.69
N GLU A 441 6.88 15.70 28.38
CA GLU A 441 8.14 15.25 27.81
C GLU A 441 8.00 13.81 27.35
N ILE A 442 8.35 13.55 26.10
CA ILE A 442 8.34 12.19 25.53
C ILE A 442 9.77 11.78 25.22
N THR A 443 10.16 10.61 25.74
CA THR A 443 11.45 10.00 25.46
C THR A 443 11.26 8.80 24.53
N PHE A 444 11.92 8.82 23.39
CA PHE A 444 11.98 7.70 22.45
C PHE A 444 13.28 6.93 22.66
N THR A 445 13.16 5.61 22.76
CA THR A 445 14.34 4.71 22.86
C THR A 445 14.30 3.70 21.72
N VAL A 446 15.41 3.55 21.02
CA VAL A 446 15.59 2.55 19.96
C VAL A 446 16.82 1.71 20.27
N THR A 447 16.65 0.39 20.28
CA THR A 447 17.73 -0.58 20.57
C THR A 447 17.83 -1.61 19.46
N MET A 448 18.94 -1.64 18.74
CA MET A 448 19.17 -2.63 17.68
C MET A 448 19.19 -4.05 18.26
N ARG A 449 18.49 -4.96 17.60
CA ARG A 449 18.44 -6.40 17.96
C ARG A 449 19.14 -7.29 16.95
N ARG A 450 19.27 -6.82 15.71
CA ARG A 450 19.95 -7.55 14.64
C ARG A 450 21.12 -6.73 14.11
N GLU A 451 22.09 -7.38 13.49
CA GLU A 451 23.29 -6.74 12.94
C GLU A 451 23.02 -5.94 11.65
N SER A 452 21.90 -6.23 10.94
CA SER A 452 21.54 -5.48 9.74
C SER A 452 21.15 -4.06 10.08
N LEU A 453 21.63 -3.09 9.31
CA LEU A 453 21.26 -1.70 9.46
C LEU A 453 19.88 -1.45 8.81
N PRO A 454 18.99 -0.71 9.47
CA PRO A 454 17.75 -0.25 8.87
C PRO A 454 18.00 0.67 7.67
N THR A 455 17.16 0.57 6.66
CA THR A 455 17.18 1.48 5.49
C THR A 455 16.19 2.63 5.64
N ARG A 456 15.33 2.57 6.67
CA ARG A 456 14.35 3.59 7.02
C ARG A 456 14.58 4.07 8.44
N PRO A 457 14.19 5.33 8.77
CA PRO A 457 14.23 5.82 10.15
C PRO A 457 13.37 4.96 11.08
N ALA A 458 13.74 4.87 12.36
CA ALA A 458 12.82 4.32 13.34
C ALA A 458 11.57 5.21 13.42
N ALA A 459 10.40 4.58 13.34
CA ALA A 459 9.13 5.29 13.28
C ALA A 459 8.31 5.02 14.53
N PHE A 460 7.71 6.06 15.09
CA PHE A 460 6.80 6.00 16.23
C PHE A 460 5.47 6.60 15.84
N LEU A 461 4.39 5.91 16.15
CA LEU A 461 3.05 6.48 16.11
C LEU A 461 2.82 7.17 17.47
N LEU A 462 2.48 8.44 17.43
CA LEU A 462 2.11 9.19 18.61
C LEU A 462 0.64 8.93 18.96
N PRO A 463 0.25 9.05 20.24
CA PRO A 463 -1.16 8.97 20.62
C PRO A 463 -2.00 9.98 19.83
N PRO A 464 -3.31 9.71 19.65
CA PRO A 464 -4.22 10.62 18.92
C PRO A 464 -4.36 12.02 19.55
N ALA A 465 -3.81 12.23 20.74
CA ALA A 465 -3.68 13.55 21.34
C ALA A 465 -2.78 14.43 20.47
N LYS A 466 -3.41 15.32 19.76
CA LYS A 466 -2.82 16.24 18.79
C LYS A 466 -1.78 17.11 19.44
N VAL A 467 -0.54 16.89 19.08
CA VAL A 467 0.62 17.55 19.67
C VAL A 467 0.80 18.92 19.02
N SER A 468 0.98 19.96 19.80
CA SER A 468 1.36 21.30 19.35
C SER A 468 2.62 21.76 20.08
N ASP A 469 3.28 22.78 19.56
CA ASP A 469 4.41 23.45 20.20
C ASP A 469 5.56 22.49 20.55
N ILE A 470 5.97 21.70 19.55
CA ILE A 470 7.01 20.67 19.69
C ILE A 470 8.38 21.34 19.82
N GLU A 471 9.10 21.02 20.91
CA GLU A 471 10.49 21.39 21.14
C GLU A 471 11.34 20.14 21.28
N VAL A 472 12.33 19.95 20.41
CA VAL A 472 13.30 18.86 20.51
C VAL A 472 14.44 19.31 21.43
N THR A 473 14.56 18.69 22.60
CA THR A 473 15.58 19.04 23.61
C THR A 473 16.87 18.21 23.45
N GLU A 474 16.76 17.00 22.96
CA GLU A 474 17.89 16.08 22.72
C GLU A 474 17.56 15.12 21.58
N GLY A 475 18.52 14.86 20.70
CA GLY A 475 18.34 13.88 19.60
C GLY A 475 19.19 14.18 18.38
N PRO A 476 19.12 13.34 17.35
CA PRO A 476 19.84 13.57 16.10
C PRO A 476 19.30 14.81 15.37
N GLU A 477 20.17 15.55 14.70
CA GLU A 477 19.82 16.79 13.96
C GLU A 477 18.67 16.62 12.95
N ASN A 478 18.47 15.40 12.48
CA ASN A 478 17.51 15.06 11.43
C ASN A 478 16.23 14.41 11.97
N LEU A 479 16.00 14.45 13.27
CA LEU A 479 14.77 14.01 13.90
C LEU A 479 13.57 14.80 13.36
N VAL A 480 12.50 14.09 13.04
CA VAL A 480 11.21 14.71 12.70
C VAL A 480 10.17 14.27 13.71
N VAL A 481 9.44 15.23 14.23
CA VAL A 481 8.25 15.00 15.04
C VAL A 481 7.11 15.79 14.40
N ALA A 482 6.06 15.07 14.06
CA ALA A 482 4.80 15.62 13.58
C ALA A 482 3.68 15.40 14.61
N ASP A 483 2.47 15.79 14.30
CA ASP A 483 1.32 15.72 15.22
C ASP A 483 1.03 14.28 15.69
N ASN A 484 1.32 13.28 14.86
CA ASN A 484 0.88 11.90 15.04
C ASN A 484 1.98 10.86 14.80
N PHE A 485 3.21 11.29 14.48
CA PHE A 485 4.36 10.38 14.35
C PHE A 485 5.68 11.07 14.65
N ALA A 486 6.70 10.26 14.95
CA ALA A 486 8.09 10.68 14.94
C ALA A 486 8.93 9.76 14.07
N LEU A 487 9.94 10.32 13.38
CA LEU A 487 10.94 9.60 12.60
C LEU A 487 12.33 9.90 13.13
N ILE A 488 13.03 8.87 13.59
CA ILE A 488 14.38 8.97 14.15
C ILE A 488 15.36 8.30 13.18
N PRO A 489 16.20 9.07 12.48
CA PRO A 489 17.21 8.52 11.60
C PRO A 489 18.26 7.71 12.36
N PHE A 490 18.74 6.61 11.75
CA PHE A 490 19.84 5.79 12.29
C PHE A 490 21.23 6.28 11.89
N TRP A 491 21.32 7.25 10.98
CA TRP A 491 22.59 7.80 10.46
C TRP A 491 22.80 9.23 10.97
N ASN A 492 24.07 9.56 11.21
CA ASN A 492 24.47 10.93 11.53
C ASN A 492 24.51 11.80 10.27
N ALA A 493 24.26 13.11 10.43
CA ALA A 493 24.46 14.09 9.37
C ALA A 493 25.94 14.04 8.92
N GLY A 494 26.19 13.58 7.71
CA GLY A 494 27.55 13.45 7.15
C GLY A 494 27.94 12.03 6.75
N ASP A 495 27.17 10.99 7.14
CA ASP A 495 27.35 9.69 6.58
C ASP A 495 26.82 9.67 5.13
N PRO A 496 27.57 9.08 4.16
CA PRO A 496 27.06 8.95 2.81
C PRO A 496 25.77 8.10 2.89
N THR A 497 24.71 8.60 2.30
CA THR A 497 23.44 7.88 2.13
C THR A 497 23.74 6.52 1.52
N PRO A 498 23.22 5.41 2.07
CA PRO A 498 23.42 4.08 1.50
C PRO A 498 22.86 3.92 0.10
#